data_711062b3618fbf936bbf69c13251d90c
#
_entry.id   711062b3618fbf936bbf69c13251d90c
#
_cell.length_a   1.000
_cell.length_b   1.000
_cell.length_c   1.000
_cell.angle_alpha   90.00
_cell.angle_beta   90.00
_cell.angle_gamma   90.00
#
_symmetry.space_group_name_H-M   'P 1'
#
loop_
_entity.id
_entity.type
_entity.pdbx_description
1 polymer ?
#
loop_
_entity_poly.entity_id
_entity_poly.type
_entity_poly.pdbx_seq_one_letter_code
_entity_poly.pdbx_strand_id
1 'polypeptide(L)'
;MLDNVKVAFNQGMSYSVLKSIFRTPSYWKEEAEIDRKARELLAVFHMEDKADSLAQNLPYGQQRKLEIARALATNPKLLLLDEPAAGMNPTETAELMDTISTIRKNFNISILLIEHDMSLVMSICERLIVIDYGQIIAKGTPYEIANNEKVIGAYLGA
;
A
#
# COMPACT_ATOMS: atom_id res chain seq x y z
N MET A 1 0.67 16.24 4.72
CA MET A 1 0.52 14.92 4.06
C MET A 1 0.67 15.01 2.54
N LEU A 2 -0.04 15.92 1.90
CA LEU A 2 -0.06 16.07 0.44
C LEU A 2 1.34 16.10 -0.17
N ASP A 3 2.26 16.89 0.40
CA ASP A 3 3.65 16.99 -0.09
C ASP A 3 4.39 15.65 -0.04
N ASN A 4 4.10 14.78 0.94
CA ASN A 4 4.67 13.44 1.02
C ASN A 4 4.28 12.58 -0.20
N VAL A 5 3.04 12.71 -0.68
CA VAL A 5 2.56 12.01 -1.88
C VAL A 5 3.12 12.67 -3.13
N LYS A 6 3.11 14.01 -3.20
CA LYS A 6 3.63 14.78 -4.33
C LYS A 6 5.10 14.46 -4.63
N VAL A 7 5.95 14.33 -3.60
CA VAL A 7 7.37 13.97 -3.77
C VAL A 7 7.53 12.63 -4.50
N ALA A 8 6.64 11.67 -4.30
CA ALA A 8 6.71 10.37 -4.97
C ALA A 8 6.35 10.45 -6.46
N PHE A 9 5.54 11.42 -6.88
CA PHE A 9 5.27 11.67 -8.30
C PHE A 9 6.44 12.27 -9.06
N ASN A 10 7.49 12.79 -8.37
CA ASN A 10 8.64 13.44 -9.00
C ASN A 10 9.41 12.54 -9.97
N GLN A 11 9.32 11.22 -9.83
CA GLN A 11 9.96 10.27 -10.77
C GLN A 11 9.37 10.34 -12.19
N GLY A 12 8.17 10.88 -12.36
CA GLY A 12 7.48 11.04 -13.66
C GLY A 12 7.48 12.46 -14.20
N MET A 13 8.15 13.41 -13.53
CA MET A 13 8.15 14.82 -13.96
C MET A 13 9.02 15.05 -15.19
N SER A 14 8.51 15.84 -16.13
CA SER A 14 9.20 16.17 -17.38
C SER A 14 9.88 17.55 -17.37
N TYR A 15 9.61 18.39 -16.37
CA TYR A 15 10.24 19.70 -16.33
C TYR A 15 11.68 19.67 -15.84
N SER A 16 12.55 20.41 -16.54
CA SER A 16 13.95 20.57 -16.14
C SER A 16 14.09 21.47 -14.93
N VAL A 17 15.21 21.37 -14.20
CA VAL A 17 15.57 22.22 -13.06
C VAL A 17 15.44 23.71 -13.43
N LEU A 18 15.80 24.10 -14.65
CA LEU A 18 15.66 25.48 -15.13
C LEU A 18 14.21 25.95 -15.14
N LYS A 19 13.26 25.09 -15.61
CA LYS A 19 11.83 25.43 -15.61
C LYS A 19 11.26 25.60 -14.20
N SER A 20 11.76 24.84 -13.22
CA SER A 20 11.35 25.00 -11.83
C SER A 20 11.90 26.27 -11.18
N ILE A 21 13.15 26.65 -11.48
CA ILE A 21 13.75 27.90 -10.99
C ILE A 21 12.99 29.12 -11.53
N PHE A 22 12.70 29.16 -12.84
CA PHE A 22 11.98 30.28 -13.46
C PHE A 22 10.46 30.21 -13.31
N ARG A 23 9.91 29.16 -12.70
CA ARG A 23 8.47 28.96 -12.45
C ARG A 23 7.63 29.25 -13.69
N THR A 24 8.00 28.65 -14.83
CA THR A 24 7.32 28.82 -16.11
C THR A 24 5.84 28.42 -16.06
N PRO A 25 4.97 28.87 -16.98
CA PRO A 25 3.58 28.42 -17.05
C PRO A 25 3.43 26.89 -17.14
N SER A 26 4.37 26.20 -17.82
CA SER A 26 4.38 24.73 -17.87
C SER A 26 4.68 24.09 -16.52
N TYR A 27 5.55 24.69 -15.72
CA TYR A 27 5.82 24.26 -14.33
C TYR A 27 4.53 24.30 -13.48
N TRP A 28 3.82 25.42 -13.49
CA TRP A 28 2.58 25.55 -12.72
C TRP A 28 1.48 24.60 -13.17
N LYS A 29 1.40 24.30 -14.47
CA LYS A 29 0.45 23.31 -14.99
C LYS A 29 0.77 21.90 -14.49
N GLU A 30 2.04 21.49 -14.50
CA GLU A 30 2.46 20.17 -14.00
C GLU A 30 2.27 20.08 -12.48
N GLU A 31 2.60 21.14 -11.73
CA GLU A 31 2.37 21.19 -10.27
C GLU A 31 0.89 21.04 -9.91
N ALA A 32 0.00 21.71 -10.63
CA ALA A 32 -1.44 21.59 -10.43
C ALA A 32 -1.96 20.18 -10.75
N GLU A 33 -1.41 19.53 -11.78
CA GLU A 33 -1.76 18.17 -12.14
C GLU A 33 -1.29 17.16 -11.07
N ILE A 34 -0.09 17.35 -10.52
CA ILE A 34 0.44 16.53 -9.43
C ILE A 34 -0.38 16.72 -8.16
N ASP A 35 -0.74 17.95 -7.83
CA ASP A 35 -1.59 18.25 -6.68
C ASP A 35 -2.94 17.54 -6.79
N ARG A 36 -3.56 17.60 -7.97
CA ARG A 36 -4.83 16.91 -8.26
C ARG A 36 -4.67 15.39 -8.09
N LYS A 37 -3.66 14.78 -8.71
CA LYS A 37 -3.40 13.33 -8.61
C LYS A 37 -3.11 12.89 -7.17
N ALA A 38 -2.35 13.69 -6.44
CA ALA A 38 -2.03 13.41 -5.04
C ALA A 38 -3.29 13.45 -4.15
N ARG A 39 -4.20 14.41 -4.38
CA ARG A 39 -5.49 14.47 -3.67
C ARG A 39 -6.40 13.31 -4.05
N GLU A 40 -6.49 12.94 -5.32
CA GLU A 40 -7.25 11.77 -5.79
C GLU A 40 -6.71 10.49 -5.15
N LEU A 41 -5.40 10.36 -5.02
CA LEU A 41 -4.79 9.21 -4.36
C LEU A 41 -5.09 9.20 -2.85
N LEU A 42 -5.05 10.33 -2.16
CA LEU A 42 -5.45 10.43 -0.75
C LEU A 42 -6.93 10.08 -0.55
N ALA A 43 -7.80 10.40 -1.51
CA ALA A 43 -9.23 10.06 -1.45
C ALA A 43 -9.47 8.54 -1.49
N VAL A 44 -8.64 7.77 -2.21
CA VAL A 44 -8.69 6.29 -2.20
C VAL A 44 -8.53 5.73 -0.78
N PHE A 45 -7.80 6.45 0.07
CA PHE A 45 -7.53 6.09 1.47
C PHE A 45 -8.46 6.79 2.47
N HIS A 46 -9.45 7.57 2.00
CA HIS A 46 -10.33 8.40 2.82
C HIS A 46 -9.56 9.38 3.72
N MET A 47 -8.54 10.04 3.16
CA MET A 47 -7.64 10.95 3.87
C MET A 47 -7.53 12.34 3.22
N GLU A 48 -8.43 12.69 2.33
CA GLU A 48 -8.45 13.97 1.62
C GLU A 48 -8.64 15.18 2.56
N ASP A 49 -9.42 15.03 3.63
CA ASP A 49 -9.66 16.03 4.66
C ASP A 49 -8.40 16.36 5.48
N LYS A 50 -7.40 15.48 5.45
CA LYS A 50 -6.14 15.59 6.17
C LYS A 50 -4.95 15.97 5.28
N ALA A 51 -5.21 16.33 4.02
CA ALA A 51 -4.17 16.65 3.04
C ALA A 51 -3.13 17.67 3.57
N ASP A 52 -3.61 18.68 4.30
CA ASP A 52 -2.78 19.76 4.84
C ASP A 52 -2.19 19.45 6.24
N SER A 53 -2.52 18.31 6.84
CA SER A 53 -2.00 17.89 8.14
C SER A 53 -0.54 17.44 8.05
N LEU A 54 0.22 17.59 9.14
CA LEU A 54 1.55 17.01 9.26
C LEU A 54 1.45 15.49 9.41
N ALA A 55 2.25 14.75 8.64
CA ALA A 55 2.23 13.28 8.65
C ALA A 55 2.53 12.69 10.05
N GLN A 56 3.41 13.32 10.80
CA GLN A 56 3.77 12.90 12.16
C GLN A 56 2.63 12.99 13.18
N ASN A 57 1.60 13.78 12.89
CA ASN A 57 0.43 13.97 13.78
C ASN A 57 -0.70 12.98 13.48
N LEU A 58 -0.53 12.11 12.48
CA LEU A 58 -1.53 11.11 12.14
C LEU A 58 -1.51 9.94 13.12
N PRO A 59 -2.66 9.32 13.41
CA PRO A 59 -2.71 8.00 14.01
C PRO A 59 -1.91 6.98 13.21
N TYR A 60 -1.37 5.97 13.88
CA TYR A 60 -0.46 4.99 13.27
C TYR A 60 -1.04 4.33 12.01
N GLY A 61 -2.29 3.85 12.05
CA GLY A 61 -2.97 3.26 10.89
C GLY A 61 -3.05 4.21 9.67
N GLN A 62 -3.22 5.51 9.92
CA GLN A 62 -3.22 6.51 8.84
C GLN A 62 -1.81 6.80 8.30
N GLN A 63 -0.78 6.71 9.15
CA GLN A 63 0.61 6.80 8.68
C GLN A 63 0.92 5.65 7.73
N ARG A 64 0.48 4.41 8.03
CA ARG A 64 0.64 3.25 7.15
C ARG A 64 -0.12 3.41 5.83
N LYS A 65 -1.36 3.91 5.87
CA LYS A 65 -2.12 4.26 4.66
C LYS A 65 -1.38 5.29 3.80
N LEU A 66 -0.75 6.30 4.41
CA LEU A 66 0.06 7.30 3.71
C LEU A 66 1.32 6.68 3.08
N GLU A 67 2.00 5.75 3.74
CA GLU A 67 3.16 5.04 3.18
C GLU A 67 2.77 4.27 1.90
N ILE A 68 1.64 3.57 1.93
CA ILE A 68 1.11 2.86 0.76
C ILE A 68 0.72 3.85 -0.36
N ALA A 69 0.07 4.96 -0.03
CA ALA A 69 -0.27 6.01 -0.99
C ALA A 69 0.99 6.57 -1.68
N ARG A 70 2.07 6.80 -0.93
CA ARG A 70 3.35 7.23 -1.50
C ARG A 70 3.95 6.19 -2.45
N ALA A 71 3.88 4.91 -2.10
CA ALA A 71 4.35 3.85 -2.98
C ALA A 71 3.52 3.79 -4.27
N LEU A 72 2.19 3.94 -4.19
CA LEU A 72 1.31 3.96 -5.37
C LEU A 72 1.53 5.17 -6.28
N ALA A 73 1.93 6.32 -5.72
CA ALA A 73 2.23 7.52 -6.50
C ALA A 73 3.38 7.31 -7.51
N THR A 74 4.25 6.31 -7.29
CA THR A 74 5.30 5.94 -8.26
C THR A 74 4.78 5.13 -9.45
N ASN A 75 3.47 4.87 -9.51
CA ASN A 75 2.83 4.04 -10.54
C ASN A 75 3.48 2.65 -10.72
N PRO A 76 3.60 1.86 -9.64
CA PRO A 76 4.30 0.58 -9.66
C PRO A 76 3.48 -0.48 -10.41
N LYS A 77 4.16 -1.48 -11.01
CA LYS A 77 3.51 -2.71 -11.50
C LYS A 77 3.36 -3.76 -10.39
N LEU A 78 4.21 -3.69 -9.39
CA LEU A 78 4.23 -4.58 -8.24
C LEU A 78 4.40 -3.75 -6.96
N LEU A 79 3.50 -3.90 -6.02
CA LEU A 79 3.56 -3.31 -4.70
C LEU A 79 3.99 -4.38 -3.68
N LEU A 80 5.03 -4.09 -2.92
CA LEU A 80 5.54 -4.97 -1.86
C LEU A 80 5.10 -4.39 -0.52
N LEU A 81 4.39 -5.18 0.27
CA LEU A 81 3.91 -4.82 1.60
C LEU A 81 4.47 -5.82 2.63
N ASP A 82 5.27 -5.31 3.54
CA ASP A 82 5.88 -6.10 4.60
C ASP A 82 5.22 -5.76 5.93
N GLU A 83 4.46 -6.71 6.47
CA GLU A 83 3.65 -6.61 7.69
C GLU A 83 2.88 -5.28 7.80
N PRO A 84 2.05 -4.93 6.79
CA PRO A 84 1.40 -3.61 6.77
C PRO A 84 0.40 -3.41 7.90
N ALA A 85 -0.13 -4.48 8.48
CA ALA A 85 -1.08 -4.45 9.59
C ALA A 85 -0.41 -4.47 10.99
N ALA A 86 0.93 -4.58 11.06
CA ALA A 86 1.62 -4.67 12.33
C ALA A 86 1.31 -3.47 13.23
N GLY A 87 0.91 -3.73 14.49
CA GLY A 87 0.59 -2.70 15.48
C GLY A 87 -0.76 -1.99 15.31
N MET A 88 -1.59 -2.43 14.36
CA MET A 88 -2.97 -1.95 14.17
C MET A 88 -3.94 -2.71 15.08
N ASN A 89 -5.03 -2.03 15.45
CA ASN A 89 -6.16 -2.71 16.06
C ASN A 89 -7.01 -3.45 15.00
N PRO A 90 -7.92 -4.38 15.39
CA PRO A 90 -8.71 -5.17 14.44
C PRO A 90 -9.53 -4.34 13.44
N THR A 91 -10.05 -3.19 13.87
CA THR A 91 -10.83 -2.30 13.00
C THR A 91 -9.93 -1.65 11.95
N GLU A 92 -8.78 -1.12 12.35
CA GLU A 92 -7.80 -0.53 11.44
C GLU A 92 -7.25 -1.57 10.45
N THR A 93 -7.02 -2.81 10.90
CA THR A 93 -6.61 -3.92 10.05
C THR A 93 -7.67 -4.22 8.99
N ALA A 94 -8.94 -4.32 9.37
CA ALA A 94 -10.03 -4.56 8.42
C ALA A 94 -10.13 -3.46 7.36
N GLU A 95 -10.06 -2.18 7.79
CA GLU A 95 -10.05 -1.03 6.88
C GLU A 95 -8.86 -1.05 5.92
N LEU A 96 -7.66 -1.44 6.41
CA LEU A 96 -6.47 -1.55 5.57
C LEU A 96 -6.65 -2.65 4.52
N MET A 97 -7.23 -3.80 4.89
CA MET A 97 -7.48 -4.91 3.97
C MET A 97 -8.47 -4.53 2.87
N ASP A 98 -9.55 -3.85 3.22
CA ASP A 98 -10.50 -3.30 2.24
C ASP A 98 -9.82 -2.31 1.29
N THR A 99 -8.95 -1.47 1.84
CA THR A 99 -8.15 -0.52 1.05
C THR A 99 -7.21 -1.25 0.09
N ILE A 100 -6.47 -2.27 0.53
CA ILE A 100 -5.57 -3.07 -0.31
C ILE A 100 -6.36 -3.77 -1.43
N SER A 101 -7.52 -4.33 -1.12
CA SER A 101 -8.41 -4.95 -2.10
C SER A 101 -8.89 -3.95 -3.16
N THR A 102 -9.26 -2.75 -2.75
CA THR A 102 -9.69 -1.65 -3.61
C THR A 102 -8.54 -1.18 -4.52
N ILE A 103 -7.34 -1.01 -3.96
CA ILE A 103 -6.13 -0.63 -4.70
C ILE A 103 -5.84 -1.66 -5.80
N ARG A 104 -5.86 -2.95 -5.47
CA ARG A 104 -5.60 -4.01 -6.45
C ARG A 104 -6.55 -3.95 -7.64
N LYS A 105 -7.84 -3.71 -7.37
CA LYS A 105 -8.87 -3.62 -8.41
C LYS A 105 -8.73 -2.35 -9.27
N ASN A 106 -8.47 -1.21 -8.63
CA ASN A 106 -8.51 0.09 -9.31
C ASN A 106 -7.22 0.42 -10.07
N PHE A 107 -6.07 -0.06 -9.58
CA PHE A 107 -4.76 0.30 -10.15
C PHE A 107 -4.17 -0.79 -11.05
N ASN A 108 -4.84 -1.95 -11.18
CA ASN A 108 -4.37 -3.07 -12.01
C ASN A 108 -2.91 -3.46 -11.74
N ILE A 109 -2.55 -3.54 -10.46
CA ILE A 109 -1.20 -3.89 -9.98
C ILE A 109 -1.19 -5.26 -9.33
N SER A 110 -0.03 -5.90 -9.31
CA SER A 110 0.21 -7.07 -8.45
C SER A 110 0.64 -6.60 -7.06
N ILE A 111 0.19 -7.31 -6.02
CA ILE A 111 0.59 -7.03 -4.64
C ILE A 111 1.23 -8.29 -4.07
N LEU A 112 2.44 -8.17 -3.55
CA LEU A 112 3.08 -9.19 -2.73
C LEU A 112 3.03 -8.74 -1.27
N LEU A 113 2.33 -9.52 -0.47
CA LEU A 113 2.11 -9.27 0.95
C LEU A 113 2.92 -10.26 1.77
N ILE A 114 3.68 -9.80 2.74
CA ILE A 114 4.31 -10.61 3.78
C ILE A 114 3.52 -10.35 5.05
N GLU A 115 2.98 -11.41 5.63
CA GLU A 115 2.21 -11.37 6.87
C GLU A 115 2.30 -12.71 7.61
N HIS A 116 2.13 -12.64 8.91
CA HIS A 116 2.11 -13.82 9.78
C HIS A 116 0.70 -14.10 10.35
N ASP A 117 -0.26 -13.20 10.17
CA ASP A 117 -1.67 -13.43 10.52
C ASP A 117 -2.35 -14.26 9.43
N MET A 118 -2.56 -15.54 9.74
CA MET A 118 -3.18 -16.49 8.81
C MET A 118 -4.61 -16.08 8.44
N SER A 119 -5.39 -15.50 9.37
CA SER A 119 -6.78 -15.09 9.08
C SER A 119 -6.81 -13.96 8.06
N LEU A 120 -5.88 -13.04 8.16
CA LEU A 120 -5.72 -11.93 7.24
C LEU A 120 -5.33 -12.42 5.84
N VAL A 121 -4.23 -13.18 5.70
CA VAL A 121 -3.76 -13.64 4.39
C VAL A 121 -4.77 -14.55 3.69
N MET A 122 -5.48 -15.41 4.43
CA MET A 122 -6.52 -16.27 3.90
C MET A 122 -7.70 -15.46 3.34
N SER A 123 -7.99 -14.28 3.87
CA SER A 123 -9.13 -13.46 3.47
C SER A 123 -8.90 -12.67 2.19
N ILE A 124 -7.64 -12.25 1.90
CA ILE A 124 -7.36 -11.30 0.80
C ILE A 124 -6.45 -11.85 -0.30
N CYS A 125 -5.64 -12.86 -0.01
CA CYS A 125 -4.68 -13.40 -0.97
C CYS A 125 -5.34 -14.42 -1.91
N GLU A 126 -4.97 -14.38 -3.20
CA GLU A 126 -5.39 -15.41 -4.18
C GLU A 126 -4.47 -16.62 -4.13
N ARG A 127 -3.23 -16.42 -3.79
CA ARG A 127 -2.19 -17.45 -3.69
C ARG A 127 -1.27 -17.15 -2.52
N LEU A 128 -0.84 -18.22 -1.85
CA LEU A 128 0.07 -18.16 -0.71
C LEU A 128 1.31 -19.00 -0.97
N ILE A 129 2.41 -18.52 -0.41
CA ILE A 129 3.66 -19.28 -0.24
C ILE A 129 3.93 -19.27 1.26
N VAL A 130 3.89 -20.43 1.88
CA VAL A 130 4.11 -20.58 3.33
C VAL A 130 5.57 -20.94 3.56
N ILE A 131 6.21 -20.17 4.42
CA ILE A 131 7.64 -20.32 4.76
C ILE A 131 7.76 -20.64 6.25
N ASP A 132 8.50 -21.67 6.58
CA ASP A 132 8.83 -22.04 7.96
C ASP A 132 10.34 -22.28 8.06
N TYR A 133 11.00 -21.69 9.06
CA TYR A 133 12.48 -21.72 9.22
C TYR A 133 13.26 -21.47 7.91
N GLY A 134 12.81 -20.52 7.08
CA GLY A 134 13.44 -20.16 5.82
C GLY A 134 13.21 -21.15 4.67
N GLN A 135 12.39 -22.18 4.86
CA GLN A 135 12.03 -23.17 3.85
C GLN A 135 10.56 -23.02 3.43
N ILE A 136 10.31 -23.18 2.13
CA ILE A 136 8.94 -23.21 1.62
C ILE A 136 8.33 -24.58 1.97
N ILE A 137 7.31 -24.57 2.83
CA ILE A 137 6.60 -25.77 3.25
C ILE A 137 5.32 -26.04 2.45
N ALA A 138 4.70 -24.99 1.88
CA ALA A 138 3.51 -25.11 1.02
C ALA A 138 3.39 -23.95 0.04
N LYS A 139 2.67 -24.20 -1.07
CA LYS A 139 2.22 -23.19 -2.04
C LYS A 139 0.82 -23.57 -2.53
N GLY A 140 -0.08 -22.60 -2.63
CA GLY A 140 -1.41 -22.87 -3.13
C GLY A 140 -2.39 -21.71 -2.93
N THR A 141 -3.67 -22.01 -3.17
CA THR A 141 -4.79 -21.15 -2.82
C THR A 141 -5.02 -21.16 -1.30
N PRO A 142 -5.77 -20.20 -0.74
CA PRO A 142 -6.15 -20.21 0.67
C PRO A 142 -6.78 -21.53 1.12
N TYR A 143 -7.66 -22.10 0.28
CA TYR A 143 -8.30 -23.38 0.57
C TYR A 143 -7.30 -24.54 0.66
N GLU A 144 -6.35 -24.64 -0.27
CA GLU A 144 -5.31 -25.69 -0.26
C GLU A 144 -4.38 -25.53 0.95
N ILE A 145 -4.05 -24.32 1.31
CA ILE A 145 -3.18 -24.00 2.44
C ILE A 145 -3.87 -24.31 3.77
N ALA A 146 -5.15 -23.96 3.92
CA ALA A 146 -5.93 -24.24 5.13
C ALA A 146 -6.08 -25.74 5.43
N ASN A 147 -6.01 -26.60 4.40
CA ASN A 147 -6.13 -28.05 4.53
C ASN A 147 -4.75 -28.77 4.47
N ASN A 148 -3.64 -28.03 4.47
CA ASN A 148 -2.32 -28.62 4.41
C ASN A 148 -1.81 -29.01 5.80
N GLU A 149 -1.59 -30.29 6.06
CA GLU A 149 -1.16 -30.80 7.37
C GLU A 149 0.14 -30.14 7.88
N LYS A 150 1.08 -29.84 7.00
CA LYS A 150 2.35 -29.17 7.39
C LYS A 150 2.09 -27.75 7.87
N VAL A 151 1.16 -27.03 7.21
CA VAL A 151 0.80 -25.65 7.59
C VAL A 151 -0.02 -25.66 8.88
N ILE A 152 -0.93 -26.61 9.03
CA ILE A 152 -1.72 -26.79 10.26
C ILE A 152 -0.76 -26.99 11.44
N GLY A 153 0.19 -27.90 11.32
CA GLY A 153 1.15 -28.16 12.39
C GLY A 153 2.11 -26.98 12.71
N ALA A 154 2.45 -26.16 11.71
CA ALA A 154 3.37 -25.04 11.90
C ALA A 154 2.70 -23.74 12.38
N TYR A 155 1.47 -23.46 11.93
CA TYR A 155 0.84 -22.15 12.08
C TYR A 155 -0.55 -22.15 12.71
N LEU A 156 -1.34 -23.21 12.53
CA LEU A 156 -2.73 -23.25 12.97
C LEU A 156 -2.88 -23.97 14.32
N GLY A 157 -1.79 -24.49 14.84
CA GLY A 157 -1.73 -25.15 16.14
C GLY A 157 -2.43 -26.51 16.15
N ALA A 158 -1.92 -27.43 16.91
CA ALA A 158 -2.67 -28.61 17.34
C ALA A 158 -3.51 -28.26 18.55
#